data_a6cc25009f622224b0c43372fd53dbd9
#
_entry.id   a6cc25009f622224b0c43372fd53dbd9
#
_cell.length_a   1.000
_cell.length_b   1.000
_cell.length_c   1.000
_cell.angle_alpha   90.00
_cell.angle_beta   90.00
_cell.angle_gamma   90.00
#
_symmetry.space_group_name_H-M   'P 1'
#
loop_
_entity.id
_entity.type
_entity.pdbx_description
1 polymer ?
#
loop_
_entity_poly.entity_id
_entity_poly.type
_entity_poly.pdbx_seq_one_letter_code
_entity_poly.pdbx_strand_id
1 'polypeptide(L)'
;MAIDKIIVSSADSKYFNLLKELFLSLKKNNILDDYHFAVLDTGMDKNQINYLKDNNIKIKDAKWNAAVPQYKILGREHLKTQVARAYLPEYYQNYKIYIWLDADIWINDLKSFLLYERGARNDCLTITPQSDRAYFNTAKIDWF
;
A
#
# COMPACT_ATOMS: atom_id res chain seq x y z
N MET A 1 -8.67 -23.17 -2.92
CA MET A 1 -9.60 -22.02 -2.95
C MET A 1 -8.91 -20.86 -3.62
N ALA A 2 -9.62 -20.02 -4.35
CA ALA A 2 -9.01 -18.81 -4.91
C ALA A 2 -8.67 -17.83 -3.77
N ILE A 3 -7.50 -17.18 -3.85
CA ILE A 3 -7.09 -16.16 -2.88
C ILE A 3 -7.96 -14.92 -3.11
N ASP A 4 -8.73 -14.54 -2.10
CA ASP A 4 -9.67 -13.40 -2.13
C ASP A 4 -9.20 -12.20 -1.27
N LYS A 5 -7.93 -12.20 -0.88
CA LYS A 5 -7.29 -11.18 -0.08
C LYS A 5 -6.06 -10.61 -0.79
N ILE A 6 -5.86 -9.31 -0.69
CA ILE A 6 -4.74 -8.63 -1.33
C ILE A 6 -4.08 -7.63 -0.39
N ILE A 7 -2.75 -7.65 -0.39
CA ILE A 7 -1.91 -6.62 0.22
C ILE A 7 -1.44 -5.71 -0.89
N VAL A 8 -1.58 -4.42 -0.70
CA VAL A 8 -1.14 -3.39 -1.65
C VAL A 8 -0.18 -2.44 -0.96
N SER A 9 0.91 -2.13 -1.63
CA SER A 9 1.85 -1.09 -1.25
C SER A 9 2.12 -0.16 -2.41
N SER A 10 2.94 0.84 -2.24
CA SER A 10 3.45 1.65 -3.36
C SER A 10 4.88 2.11 -3.13
N ALA A 11 5.59 2.36 -4.22
CA ALA A 11 6.91 2.94 -4.18
C ALA A 11 7.24 3.73 -5.45
N ASP A 12 8.12 4.69 -5.31
CA ASP A 12 8.95 5.23 -6.37
C ASP A 12 10.35 4.58 -6.35
N SER A 13 11.25 5.02 -7.22
CA SER A 13 12.62 4.51 -7.26
C SER A 13 13.38 4.68 -5.95
N LYS A 14 13.08 5.70 -5.16
CA LYS A 14 13.78 5.98 -3.90
C LYS A 14 13.36 5.03 -2.79
N TYR A 15 12.07 4.67 -2.75
CA TYR A 15 11.49 3.79 -1.74
C TYR A 15 11.53 2.32 -2.13
N PHE A 16 12.02 1.97 -3.32
CA PHE A 16 12.03 0.59 -3.81
C PHE A 16 12.77 -0.39 -2.88
N ASN A 17 13.87 0.00 -2.27
CA ASN A 17 14.59 -0.89 -1.35
C ASN A 17 13.76 -1.22 -0.10
N LEU A 18 13.02 -0.24 0.45
CA LEU A 18 12.10 -0.47 1.55
C LEU A 18 10.95 -1.40 1.14
N LEU A 19 10.38 -1.19 -0.06
CA LEU A 19 9.39 -2.10 -0.62
C LEU A 19 9.88 -3.54 -0.72
N LYS A 20 11.16 -3.75 -1.12
CA LYS A 20 11.78 -5.09 -1.12
C LYS A 20 11.85 -5.70 0.26
N GLU A 21 12.22 -4.90 1.27
CA GLU A 21 12.27 -5.35 2.65
C GLU A 21 10.88 -5.75 3.16
N LEU A 22 9.85 -4.95 2.87
CA LEU A 22 8.46 -5.31 3.14
C LEU A 22 8.11 -6.66 2.50
N PHE A 23 8.37 -6.82 1.20
CA PHE A 23 8.09 -8.07 0.48
C PHE A 23 8.80 -9.27 1.11
N LEU A 24 10.07 -9.13 1.47
CA LEU A 24 10.83 -10.19 2.14
C LEU A 24 10.25 -10.53 3.52
N SER A 25 9.77 -9.53 4.26
CA SER A 25 9.12 -9.76 5.55
C SER A 25 7.80 -10.53 5.42
N LEU A 26 7.00 -10.25 4.37
CA LEU A 26 5.79 -10.98 4.04
C LEU A 26 6.10 -12.45 3.70
N LYS A 27 7.14 -12.70 2.89
CA LYS A 27 7.61 -14.06 2.56
C LYS A 27 8.10 -14.81 3.79
N LYS A 28 8.91 -14.17 4.63
CA LYS A 28 9.45 -14.75 5.86
C LYS A 28 8.37 -15.26 6.81
N ASN A 29 7.22 -14.57 6.83
CA ASN A 29 6.09 -14.93 7.68
C ASN A 29 5.02 -15.78 6.98
N ASN A 30 5.30 -16.32 5.78
CA ASN A 30 4.40 -17.14 4.94
C ASN A 30 3.05 -16.46 4.65
N ILE A 31 3.00 -15.12 4.69
CA ILE A 31 1.76 -14.36 4.46
C ILE A 31 1.30 -14.50 3.02
N LEU A 32 2.24 -14.60 2.08
CA LEU A 32 1.96 -14.69 0.66
C LEU A 32 1.34 -16.02 0.21
N ASP A 33 1.21 -17.00 1.10
CA ASP A 33 0.47 -18.25 0.83
C ASP A 33 -1.04 -17.99 0.78
N ASP A 34 -1.52 -17.00 1.55
CA ASP A 34 -2.94 -16.65 1.69
C ASP A 34 -3.32 -15.29 1.09
N TYR A 35 -2.33 -14.50 0.66
CA TYR A 35 -2.54 -13.15 0.15
C TYR A 35 -1.82 -12.92 -1.17
N HIS A 36 -2.48 -12.29 -2.13
CA HIS A 36 -1.76 -11.68 -3.24
C HIS A 36 -1.03 -10.42 -2.77
N PHE A 37 0.15 -10.17 -3.33
CA PHE A 37 0.85 -8.90 -3.15
C PHE A 37 0.81 -8.10 -4.45
N ALA A 38 0.58 -6.80 -4.32
CA ALA A 38 0.51 -5.89 -5.44
C ALA A 38 1.14 -4.54 -5.09
N VAL A 39 1.57 -3.81 -6.11
CA VAL A 39 2.27 -2.55 -5.95
C VAL A 39 1.67 -1.50 -6.89
N LEU A 40 1.45 -0.29 -6.37
CA LEU A 40 1.15 0.89 -7.16
C LEU A 40 2.47 1.63 -7.46
N ASP A 41 2.80 1.73 -8.74
CA ASP A 41 3.99 2.43 -9.21
C ASP A 41 3.77 3.95 -9.19
N THR A 42 4.69 4.66 -8.54
CA THR A 42 4.73 6.13 -8.48
C THR A 42 6.00 6.71 -9.11
N GLY A 43 6.75 5.90 -9.86
CA GLY A 43 7.96 6.32 -10.55
C GLY A 43 9.15 5.39 -10.32
N MET A 44 8.94 4.09 -10.38
CA MET A 44 10.01 3.09 -10.38
C MET A 44 10.73 3.02 -11.73
N ASP A 45 11.99 2.61 -11.73
CA ASP A 45 12.73 2.33 -12.95
C ASP A 45 12.40 0.95 -13.53
N LYS A 46 12.88 0.71 -14.76
CA LYS A 46 12.62 -0.54 -15.49
C LYS A 46 13.15 -1.78 -14.76
N ASN A 47 14.32 -1.69 -14.11
CA ASN A 47 14.92 -2.83 -13.42
C ASN A 47 14.10 -3.19 -12.17
N GLN A 48 13.61 -2.17 -11.47
CA GLN A 48 12.75 -2.33 -10.30
C GLN A 48 11.40 -2.96 -10.69
N ILE A 49 10.80 -2.49 -11.78
CA ILE A 49 9.57 -3.08 -12.34
C ILE A 49 9.80 -4.55 -12.75
N ASN A 50 10.93 -4.84 -13.42
CA ASN A 50 11.25 -6.22 -13.81
C ASN A 50 11.43 -7.12 -12.58
N TYR A 51 12.13 -6.66 -11.54
CA TYR A 51 12.25 -7.40 -10.28
C TYR A 51 10.88 -7.79 -9.70
N LEU A 52 9.92 -6.87 -9.69
CA LEU A 52 8.58 -7.17 -9.19
C LEU A 52 7.84 -8.19 -10.07
N LYS A 53 7.96 -8.07 -11.38
CA LYS A 53 7.38 -9.03 -12.34
C LYS A 53 7.96 -10.43 -12.18
N ASP A 54 9.28 -10.54 -12.04
CA ASP A 54 9.98 -11.81 -11.85
C ASP A 54 9.57 -12.51 -10.54
N ASN A 55 9.10 -11.73 -9.56
CA ASN A 55 8.54 -12.26 -8.32
C ASN A 55 6.99 -12.41 -8.35
N ASN A 56 6.36 -12.36 -9.53
CA ASN A 56 4.92 -12.48 -9.73
C ASN A 56 4.07 -11.44 -8.96
N ILE A 57 4.64 -10.25 -8.70
CA ILE A 57 3.94 -9.16 -8.03
C ILE A 57 3.13 -8.37 -9.07
N LYS A 58 1.86 -8.13 -8.77
CA LYS A 58 0.97 -7.33 -9.62
C LYS A 58 1.36 -5.85 -9.52
N ILE A 59 1.48 -5.17 -10.67
CA ILE A 59 1.86 -3.76 -10.72
C ILE A 59 0.81 -2.98 -11.50
N LYS A 60 0.46 -1.81 -11.01
CA LYS A 60 -0.34 -0.80 -11.73
C LYS A 60 0.20 0.60 -11.45
N ASP A 61 0.07 1.49 -12.41
CA ASP A 61 0.44 2.89 -12.23
C ASP A 61 -0.52 3.56 -11.25
N ALA A 62 0.01 4.24 -10.25
CA ALA A 62 -0.78 5.07 -9.36
C ALA A 62 -1.36 6.29 -10.10
N LYS A 63 -2.62 6.62 -9.84
CA LYS A 63 -3.32 7.73 -10.46
C LYS A 63 -3.76 8.75 -9.41
N TRP A 64 -4.08 9.94 -9.87
CA TRP A 64 -4.84 10.91 -9.09
C TRP A 64 -6.33 10.55 -9.17
N ASN A 65 -6.81 9.65 -8.28
CA ASN A 65 -8.19 9.18 -8.29
C ASN A 65 -9.20 10.26 -7.82
N ALA A 66 -8.73 11.33 -7.21
CA ALA A 66 -9.54 12.47 -6.81
C ALA A 66 -9.06 13.75 -7.52
N ALA A 67 -9.94 14.73 -7.65
CA ALA A 67 -9.60 16.05 -8.19
C ALA A 67 -8.74 16.81 -7.16
N VAL A 68 -7.44 16.95 -7.45
CA VAL A 68 -6.49 17.71 -6.64
C VAL A 68 -5.99 18.90 -7.45
N PRO A 69 -5.96 20.12 -6.88
CA PRO A 69 -5.44 21.29 -7.59
C PRO A 69 -4.01 21.08 -8.08
N GLN A 70 -3.75 21.40 -9.34
CA GLN A 70 -2.49 21.09 -10.01
C GLN A 70 -1.26 21.72 -9.33
N TYR A 71 -1.41 22.92 -8.75
CA TYR A 71 -0.33 23.58 -8.01
C TYR A 71 0.10 22.86 -6.73
N LYS A 72 -0.77 21.99 -6.17
CA LYS A 72 -0.48 21.18 -4.98
C LYS A 72 0.30 19.89 -5.32
N ILE A 73 0.21 19.42 -6.56
CA ILE A 73 0.71 18.10 -6.95
C ILE A 73 1.93 18.16 -7.86
N LEU A 74 2.23 19.33 -8.45
CA LEU A 74 3.35 19.49 -9.37
C LEU A 74 4.67 19.04 -8.74
N GLY A 75 5.37 18.07 -9.38
CA GLY A 75 6.61 17.50 -8.88
C GLY A 75 6.46 16.60 -7.65
N ARG A 76 5.22 16.21 -7.29
CA ARG A 76 4.93 15.41 -6.10
C ARG A 76 4.19 14.11 -6.45
N GLU A 77 4.67 13.40 -7.47
CA GLU A 77 4.04 12.17 -7.98
C GLU A 77 3.87 11.08 -6.89
N HIS A 78 4.77 11.03 -5.92
CA HIS A 78 4.65 10.13 -4.77
C HIS A 78 3.36 10.33 -3.95
N LEU A 79 2.78 11.54 -3.98
CA LEU A 79 1.51 11.82 -3.27
C LEU A 79 0.30 11.11 -3.90
N LYS A 80 0.40 10.58 -5.11
CA LYS A 80 -0.62 9.69 -5.70
C LYS A 80 -0.96 8.55 -4.74
N THR A 81 0.04 8.03 -4.02
CA THR A 81 -0.12 7.01 -3.00
C THR A 81 -1.17 7.38 -1.94
N GLN A 82 -1.15 8.63 -1.48
CA GLN A 82 -2.06 9.10 -0.43
C GLN A 82 -3.52 9.09 -0.89
N VAL A 83 -3.75 9.34 -2.18
CA VAL A 83 -5.09 9.31 -2.78
C VAL A 83 -5.47 7.88 -3.17
N ALA A 84 -4.59 7.17 -3.88
CA ALA A 84 -4.86 5.87 -4.48
C ALA A 84 -5.24 4.78 -3.45
N ARG A 85 -4.71 4.86 -2.21
CA ARG A 85 -5.02 3.87 -1.16
C ARG A 85 -6.51 3.80 -0.77
N ALA A 86 -7.27 4.86 -0.99
CA ALA A 86 -8.72 4.84 -0.79
C ALA A 86 -9.50 4.18 -1.93
N TYR A 87 -8.84 3.93 -3.06
CA TYR A 87 -9.44 3.41 -4.29
C TYR A 87 -8.91 2.03 -4.69
N LEU A 88 -8.39 1.24 -3.76
CA LEU A 88 -7.79 -0.08 -4.04
C LEU A 88 -8.71 -1.02 -4.82
N PRO A 89 -10.05 -1.08 -4.57
CA PRO A 89 -10.95 -1.92 -5.36
C PRO A 89 -11.03 -1.54 -6.83
N GLU A 90 -10.76 -0.30 -7.21
CA GLU A 90 -10.71 0.14 -8.62
C GLU A 90 -9.44 -0.35 -9.32
N TYR A 91 -8.33 -0.44 -8.59
CA TYR A 91 -7.07 -0.96 -9.10
C TYR A 91 -7.08 -2.49 -9.19
N TYR A 92 -7.53 -3.15 -8.14
CA TYR A 92 -7.47 -4.61 -8.01
C TYR A 92 -8.85 -5.15 -7.65
N GLN A 93 -9.60 -5.55 -8.66
CA GLN A 93 -10.97 -6.04 -8.50
C GLN A 93 -11.04 -7.47 -7.97
N ASN A 94 -12.22 -7.87 -7.46
CA ASN A 94 -12.56 -9.23 -7.05
C ASN A 94 -11.82 -9.76 -5.80
N TYR A 95 -11.36 -8.88 -4.93
CA TYR A 95 -10.90 -9.23 -3.60
C TYR A 95 -11.96 -8.83 -2.56
N LYS A 96 -12.02 -9.57 -1.46
CA LYS A 96 -12.89 -9.25 -0.32
C LYS A 96 -12.19 -8.41 0.72
N ILE A 97 -10.88 -8.61 0.90
CA ILE A 97 -10.08 -7.90 1.87
C ILE A 97 -8.93 -7.20 1.16
N TYR A 98 -8.81 -5.92 1.40
CA TYR A 98 -7.73 -5.07 0.93
C TYR A 98 -6.93 -4.58 2.13
N ILE A 99 -5.64 -4.82 2.14
CA ILE A 99 -4.72 -4.37 3.17
C ILE A 99 -3.72 -3.42 2.54
N TRP A 100 -3.67 -2.20 3.03
CA TRP A 100 -2.62 -1.25 2.67
C TRP A 100 -1.47 -1.33 3.66
N LEU A 101 -0.25 -1.46 3.15
CA LEU A 101 0.98 -1.36 3.92
C LEU A 101 1.90 -0.32 3.26
N ASP A 102 2.38 0.64 4.03
CA ASP A 102 3.41 1.56 3.54
C ASP A 102 4.71 0.79 3.29
N ALA A 103 5.51 1.22 2.30
CA ALA A 103 6.70 0.47 1.85
C ALA A 103 7.78 0.32 2.94
N ASP A 104 7.79 1.19 3.95
CA ASP A 104 8.73 1.20 5.07
C ASP A 104 8.28 0.36 6.28
N ILE A 105 7.20 -0.44 6.12
CA ILE A 105 6.74 -1.37 7.14
C ILE A 105 7.51 -2.68 7.05
N TRP A 106 7.85 -3.24 8.21
CA TRP A 106 8.36 -4.60 8.38
C TRP A 106 7.39 -5.43 9.21
N ILE A 107 6.94 -6.56 8.68
CA ILE A 107 6.09 -7.48 9.41
C ILE A 107 6.96 -8.36 10.30
N ASN A 108 6.90 -8.14 11.60
CA ASN A 108 7.70 -8.87 12.57
C ASN A 108 7.10 -10.24 12.92
N ASP A 109 5.76 -10.30 13.01
CA ASP A 109 5.06 -11.56 13.30
C ASP A 109 3.66 -11.59 12.64
N LEU A 110 3.22 -12.83 12.35
CA LEU A 110 1.92 -13.08 11.72
C LEU A 110 0.73 -12.69 12.61
N LYS A 111 0.85 -12.80 13.96
CA LYS A 111 -0.29 -12.54 14.85
C LYS A 111 -0.70 -11.09 14.81
N SER A 112 0.27 -10.17 14.86
CA SER A 112 0.03 -8.73 14.75
C SER A 112 -0.64 -8.39 13.42
N PHE A 113 -0.17 -8.98 12.32
CA PHE A 113 -0.77 -8.79 11.00
C PHE A 113 -2.23 -9.27 10.94
N LEU A 114 -2.53 -10.44 11.49
CA LEU A 114 -3.89 -11.01 11.48
C LEU A 114 -4.90 -10.22 12.32
N LEU A 115 -4.47 -9.37 13.25
CA LEU A 115 -5.39 -8.49 13.99
C LEU A 115 -6.09 -7.50 13.05
N TYR A 116 -5.37 -6.94 12.07
CA TYR A 116 -5.95 -6.03 11.08
C TYR A 116 -6.94 -6.75 10.17
N GLU A 117 -6.62 -7.97 9.71
CA GLU A 117 -7.55 -8.77 8.92
C GLU A 117 -8.84 -9.06 9.69
N ARG A 118 -8.73 -9.46 10.96
CA ARG A 118 -9.90 -9.76 11.79
C ARG A 118 -10.82 -8.56 11.94
N GLY A 119 -10.25 -7.36 12.11
CA GLY A 119 -11.03 -6.14 12.16
C GLY A 119 -11.78 -5.85 10.85
N ALA A 120 -11.19 -6.16 9.71
CA ALA A 120 -11.77 -5.89 8.39
C ALA A 120 -12.87 -6.90 7.98
N ARG A 121 -12.98 -8.05 8.63
CA ARG A 121 -13.91 -9.13 8.23
C ARG A 121 -15.40 -8.81 8.35
N ASN A 122 -15.77 -7.75 9.06
CA ASN A 122 -17.15 -7.35 9.31
C ASN A 122 -17.52 -6.07 8.53
N ASP A 123 -17.01 -5.93 7.31
CA ASP A 123 -17.17 -4.74 6.47
C ASP A 123 -16.70 -3.43 7.19
N CYS A 124 -15.67 -3.57 8.01
CA CYS A 124 -15.11 -2.49 8.80
C CYS A 124 -13.77 -2.03 8.25
N LEU A 125 -13.48 -0.73 8.39
CA LEU A 125 -12.15 -0.18 8.21
C LEU A 125 -11.33 -0.34 9.49
N THR A 126 -10.19 -1.03 9.38
CA THR A 126 -9.25 -1.19 10.49
C THR A 126 -7.99 -0.38 10.20
N ILE A 127 -7.66 0.54 11.09
CA ILE A 127 -6.51 1.43 10.96
C ILE A 127 -5.73 1.52 12.28
N THR A 128 -4.46 1.88 12.18
CA THR A 128 -3.66 2.31 13.34
C THR A 128 -3.86 3.81 13.54
N PRO A 129 -4.43 4.26 14.66
CA PRO A 129 -4.59 5.68 14.92
C PRO A 129 -3.25 6.35 15.20
N GLN A 130 -3.11 7.59 14.79
CA GLN A 130 -1.98 8.44 15.18
C GLN A 130 -2.14 8.81 16.65
N SER A 131 -1.21 8.38 17.49
CA SER A 131 -1.25 8.66 18.94
C SER A 131 -0.35 9.83 19.36
N ASP A 132 0.65 10.18 18.56
CA ASP A 132 1.58 11.26 18.86
C ASP A 132 0.96 12.62 18.56
N ARG A 133 0.75 13.42 19.62
CA ARG A 133 0.21 14.79 19.53
C ARG A 133 1.09 15.75 18.74
N ALA A 134 2.40 15.50 18.62
CA ALA A 134 3.30 16.33 17.83
C ALA A 134 2.94 16.35 16.34
N TYR A 135 2.23 15.34 15.86
CA TYR A 135 1.72 15.27 14.48
C TYR A 135 0.33 15.87 14.30
N PHE A 136 -0.30 16.36 15.37
CA PHE A 136 -1.58 17.04 15.28
C PHE A 136 -1.37 18.45 14.72
N ASN A 137 -1.27 18.54 13.41
CA ASN A 137 -1.07 19.79 12.71
C ASN A 137 -2.33 20.16 11.92
N THR A 138 -3.05 21.17 12.40
CA THR A 138 -4.26 21.69 11.74
C THR A 138 -4.00 22.14 10.30
N ALA A 139 -2.78 22.63 9.98
CA ALA A 139 -2.39 23.00 8.63
C ALA A 139 -2.42 21.82 7.62
N LYS A 140 -2.39 20.58 8.11
CA LYS A 140 -2.57 19.40 7.24
C LYS A 140 -4.03 19.14 6.89
N ILE A 141 -4.97 19.53 7.73
CA ILE A 141 -6.41 19.38 7.48
C ILE A 141 -6.83 20.33 6.36
N ASP A 142 -6.30 21.54 6.33
CA ASP A 142 -6.57 22.53 5.28
C ASP A 142 -5.90 22.18 3.94
N TRP A 143 -5.10 21.12 3.90
CA TRP A 143 -4.40 20.71 2.68
C TRP A 143 -5.27 19.81 1.78
N PHE A 144 -6.23 19.11 2.34
CA PHE A 144 -7.22 18.30 1.64
C PHE A 144 -8.50 19.08 1.42
#